data_a877d4c2a854eaa780654dca0c392b89
#
_entry.id   a877d4c2a854eaa780654dca0c392b89
#
_cell.length_a   1.000
_cell.length_b   1.000
_cell.length_c   1.000
_cell.angle_alpha   90.00
_cell.angle_beta   90.00
_cell.angle_gamma   90.00
#
_symmetry.space_group_name_H-M   'P 1'
#
loop_
_entity.id
_entity.type
_entity.pdbx_description
1 polymer ?
#
loop_
_entity_poly.entity_id
_entity_poly.type
_entity_poly.pdbx_seq_one_letter_code
_entity_poly.pdbx_strand_id
1 'polypeptide(L)'
;MMGVLYDVATHTINYHLKKVFADKELQADAVTRKFRITAADGKGYDTLHYQLPAIIAVGYKVNSERAVQFRKWATGIVEQFTIKAYVMDDERIKAGGSVLTDRYFEEQLQRIREIRLSERKFYQKITDIYATALDY
;
A
#
# COMPACT_ATOMS: atom_id res chain seq x y z
N MET A 1 6.29 16.07 10.07
CA MET A 1 6.66 14.96 9.18
C MET A 1 5.94 15.00 7.83
N MET A 2 4.58 14.96 7.73
CA MET A 2 3.88 15.13 6.44
C MET A 2 4.19 16.45 5.71
N GLY A 3 4.35 17.57 6.44
CA GLY A 3 4.72 18.85 5.85
C GLY A 3 6.07 18.79 5.12
N VAL A 4 7.04 18.09 5.69
CA VAL A 4 8.35 17.85 5.05
C VAL A 4 8.22 16.92 3.85
N LEU A 5 7.38 15.87 3.95
CA LEU A 5 7.15 14.92 2.87
C LEU A 5 6.59 15.60 1.62
N TYR A 6 5.59 16.45 1.80
CA TYR A 6 4.90 17.14 0.69
C TYR A 6 5.39 18.57 0.43
N ASP A 7 6.41 19.02 1.16
CA ASP A 7 6.99 20.34 1.05
C ASP A 7 5.94 21.46 1.20
N VAL A 8 5.19 21.39 2.30
CA VAL A 8 4.16 22.37 2.66
C VAL A 8 4.14 22.62 4.15
N ALA A 9 3.61 23.77 4.55
CA ALA A 9 3.49 24.12 5.95
C ALA A 9 2.52 23.20 6.71
N THR A 10 2.77 23.02 8.01
CA THR A 10 1.96 22.12 8.86
C THR A 10 0.48 22.52 8.91
N HIS A 11 0.18 23.83 8.84
CA HIS A 11 -1.21 24.28 8.83
C HIS A 11 -1.96 23.82 7.57
N THR A 12 -1.29 23.75 6.42
CA THR A 12 -1.86 23.22 5.16
C THR A 12 -2.20 21.75 5.30
N ILE A 13 -1.32 20.95 5.91
CA ILE A 13 -1.60 19.54 6.21
C ILE A 13 -2.81 19.40 7.11
N ASN A 14 -2.88 20.18 8.20
CA ASN A 14 -4.01 20.16 9.12
C ASN A 14 -5.32 20.56 8.46
N TYR A 15 -5.30 21.52 7.54
CA TYR A 15 -6.47 21.92 6.75
C TYR A 15 -6.97 20.75 5.90
N HIS A 16 -6.10 20.08 5.16
CA HIS A 16 -6.48 18.95 4.31
C HIS A 16 -6.93 17.72 5.11
N LEU A 17 -6.30 17.42 6.26
CA LEU A 17 -6.76 16.36 7.16
C LEU A 17 -8.17 16.62 7.66
N LYS A 18 -8.46 17.85 8.13
CA LYS A 18 -9.81 18.23 8.57
C LYS A 18 -10.83 18.01 7.45
N LYS A 19 -10.47 18.37 6.21
CA LYS A 19 -11.35 18.20 5.05
C LYS A 19 -11.59 16.71 4.72
N VAL A 20 -10.54 15.88 4.73
CA VAL A 20 -10.64 14.42 4.53
C VAL A 20 -11.60 13.79 5.55
N PHE A 21 -11.53 14.22 6.81
CA PHE A 21 -12.43 13.71 7.86
C PHE A 21 -13.85 14.26 7.75
N ALA A 22 -14.01 15.54 7.38
CA ALA A 22 -15.32 16.16 7.18
C ALA A 22 -16.06 15.54 5.99
N ASP A 23 -15.35 15.24 4.90
CA ASP A 23 -15.86 14.58 3.70
C ASP A 23 -16.13 13.07 3.94
N LYS A 24 -15.84 12.55 5.14
CA LYS A 24 -15.96 11.13 5.50
C LYS A 24 -15.14 10.18 4.61
N GLU A 25 -14.11 10.70 3.96
CA GLU A 25 -13.18 9.90 3.14
C GLU A 25 -12.41 8.90 4.02
N LEU A 26 -12.05 9.33 5.25
CA LEU A 26 -11.45 8.49 6.28
C LEU A 26 -12.09 8.77 7.64
N GLN A 27 -12.16 7.74 8.48
CA GLN A 27 -12.53 7.87 9.88
C GLN A 27 -11.31 8.27 10.71
N ALA A 28 -11.39 9.37 11.47
CA ALA A 28 -10.25 9.91 12.20
C ALA A 28 -9.68 8.92 13.24
N ASP A 29 -10.54 8.21 13.96
CA ASP A 29 -10.20 7.20 14.96
C ASP A 29 -9.51 5.96 14.35
N ALA A 30 -9.87 5.61 13.13
CA ALA A 30 -9.25 4.50 12.41
C ALA A 30 -7.82 4.78 11.94
N VAL A 31 -7.49 6.06 11.64
CA VAL A 31 -6.21 6.44 11.02
C VAL A 31 -5.31 7.29 11.90
N THR A 32 -5.70 7.54 13.17
CA THR A 32 -4.88 8.31 14.12
C THR A 32 -4.54 7.47 15.34
N ARG A 33 -3.34 7.68 15.88
CA ARG A 33 -2.88 7.09 17.14
C ARG A 33 -2.12 8.13 17.96
N LYS A 34 -2.37 8.15 19.27
CA LYS A 34 -1.58 8.96 20.20
C LYS A 34 -0.43 8.13 20.73
N PHE A 35 0.77 8.66 20.66
CA PHE A 35 1.95 8.08 21.26
C PHE A 35 2.57 9.09 22.22
N ARG A 36 2.97 8.61 23.39
CA ARG A 36 3.72 9.41 24.35
C ARG A 36 5.19 9.39 23.96
N ILE A 37 5.74 10.56 23.64
CA ILE A 37 7.12 10.74 23.27
C ILE A 37 7.81 11.54 24.37
N THR A 38 8.95 11.06 24.84
CA THR A 38 9.82 11.80 25.75
C THR A 38 10.70 12.75 24.93
N ALA A 39 10.55 14.04 25.12
CA ALA A 39 11.35 15.05 24.45
C ALA A 39 12.74 15.19 25.11
N ALA A 40 13.61 15.96 24.50
CA ALA A 40 14.99 16.21 24.99
C ALA A 40 15.02 16.91 26.39
N ASP A 41 13.90 17.53 26.77
CA ASP A 41 13.72 18.14 28.11
C ASP A 41 13.30 17.11 29.21
N GLY A 42 13.21 15.83 28.86
CA GLY A 42 12.80 14.74 29.75
C GLY A 42 11.30 14.66 30.01
N LYS A 43 10.47 15.56 29.41
CA LYS A 43 9.02 15.56 29.57
C LYS A 43 8.33 14.68 28.53
N GLY A 44 7.25 14.03 28.95
CA GLY A 44 6.40 13.23 28.06
C GLY A 44 5.33 14.08 27.38
N TYR A 45 5.26 14.05 26.06
CA TYR A 45 4.24 14.70 25.25
C TYR A 45 3.42 13.69 24.49
N ASP A 46 2.10 13.81 24.52
CA ASP A 46 1.21 13.01 23.70
C ASP A 46 1.21 13.57 22.26
N THR A 47 1.80 12.82 21.35
CA THR A 47 1.94 13.21 19.93
C THR A 47 0.98 12.39 19.10
N LEU A 48 0.20 13.09 18.25
CA LEU A 48 -0.71 12.45 17.32
C LEU A 48 0.05 11.96 16.09
N HIS A 49 -0.06 10.68 15.81
CA HIS A 49 0.50 10.04 14.61
C HIS A 49 -0.62 9.63 13.67
N TYR A 50 -0.35 9.70 12.39
CA TYR A 50 -1.27 9.34 11.32
C TYR A 50 -0.79 8.08 10.62
N GLN A 51 -1.71 7.17 10.32
CA GLN A 51 -1.44 5.97 9.57
C GLN A 51 -1.31 6.29 8.06
N LEU A 52 -0.76 5.34 7.30
CA LEU A 52 -0.50 5.49 5.87
C LEU A 52 -1.70 5.96 5.04
N PRO A 53 -2.95 5.48 5.26
CA PRO A 53 -4.10 5.98 4.50
C PRO A 53 -4.31 7.49 4.61
N ALA A 54 -4.10 8.08 5.80
CA ALA A 54 -4.21 9.54 5.98
C ALA A 54 -3.10 10.30 5.23
N ILE A 55 -1.88 9.74 5.19
CA ILE A 55 -0.76 10.32 4.45
C ILE A 55 -1.08 10.32 2.94
N ILE A 56 -1.58 9.21 2.42
CA ILE A 56 -1.97 9.07 1.01
C ILE A 56 -3.08 10.06 0.65
N ALA A 57 -4.17 10.11 1.44
CA ALA A 57 -5.31 10.99 1.20
C ALA A 57 -4.89 12.47 1.14
N VAL A 58 -4.02 12.91 2.06
CA VAL A 58 -3.45 14.27 2.05
C VAL A 58 -2.60 14.52 0.79
N GLY A 59 -1.82 13.54 0.34
CA GLY A 59 -0.99 13.65 -0.87
C GLY A 59 -1.80 13.91 -2.15
N TYR A 60 -3.03 13.40 -2.21
CA TYR A 60 -3.95 13.69 -3.32
C TYR A 60 -4.57 15.08 -3.24
N LYS A 61 -4.67 15.68 -2.05
CA LYS A 61 -5.33 17.00 -1.85
C LYS A 61 -4.36 18.17 -1.83
N VAL A 62 -3.11 17.94 -1.47
CA VAL A 62 -2.08 18.99 -1.42
C VAL A 62 -1.64 19.40 -2.82
N ASN A 63 -1.45 20.70 -3.02
CA ASN A 63 -0.93 21.25 -4.27
C ASN A 63 0.53 21.71 -4.08
N SER A 64 1.46 20.79 -4.29
CA SER A 64 2.90 21.05 -4.29
C SER A 64 3.59 20.18 -5.35
N GLU A 65 4.81 20.53 -5.73
CA GLU A 65 5.58 19.73 -6.69
C GLU A 65 5.83 18.32 -6.18
N ARG A 66 6.17 18.14 -4.90
CA ARG A 66 6.34 16.84 -4.28
C ARG A 66 5.04 16.01 -4.25
N ALA A 67 3.90 16.66 -4.05
CA ALA A 67 2.61 15.98 -4.13
C ALA A 67 2.29 15.55 -5.57
N VAL A 68 2.70 16.32 -6.58
CA VAL A 68 2.59 15.90 -7.99
C VAL A 68 3.46 14.66 -8.26
N GLN A 69 4.71 14.64 -7.79
CA GLN A 69 5.60 13.48 -7.91
C GLN A 69 5.01 12.24 -7.22
N PHE A 70 4.47 12.42 -6.01
CA PHE A 70 3.77 11.36 -5.30
C PHE A 70 2.58 10.80 -6.10
N ARG A 71 1.73 11.67 -6.66
CA ARG A 71 0.58 11.23 -7.47
C ARG A 71 1.01 10.49 -8.74
N LYS A 72 2.06 10.94 -9.43
CA LYS A 72 2.63 10.22 -10.59
C LYS A 72 3.10 8.82 -10.23
N TRP A 73 3.83 8.70 -9.13
CA TRP A 73 4.29 7.41 -8.62
C TRP A 73 3.11 6.50 -8.24
N ALA A 74 2.12 7.01 -7.48
CA ALA A 74 0.94 6.24 -7.09
C ALA A 74 0.09 5.80 -8.31
N THR A 75 -0.07 6.68 -9.31
CA THR A 75 -0.75 6.34 -10.57
C THR A 75 -0.05 5.21 -11.30
N GLY A 76 1.29 5.24 -11.39
CA GLY A 76 2.05 4.16 -12.01
C GLY A 76 1.85 2.79 -11.31
N ILE A 77 1.72 2.79 -9.98
CA ILE A 77 1.40 1.58 -9.21
C ILE A 77 0.00 1.07 -9.58
N VAL A 78 -1.00 1.96 -9.60
CA VAL A 78 -2.39 1.60 -9.93
C VAL A 78 -2.49 1.08 -11.36
N GLU A 79 -1.83 1.71 -12.32
CA GLU A 79 -1.77 1.26 -13.72
C GLU A 79 -1.15 -0.13 -13.83
N GLN A 80 0.01 -0.36 -13.22
CA GLN A 80 0.65 -1.67 -13.23
C GLN A 80 -0.22 -2.75 -12.60
N PHE A 81 -0.86 -2.45 -11.46
CA PHE A 81 -1.76 -3.37 -10.80
C PHE A 81 -2.98 -3.68 -11.67
N THR A 82 -3.57 -2.67 -12.32
CA THR A 82 -4.74 -2.84 -13.18
C THR A 82 -4.44 -3.70 -14.41
N ILE A 83 -3.26 -3.53 -15.00
CA ILE A 83 -2.86 -4.27 -16.21
C ILE A 83 -2.37 -5.68 -15.88
N LYS A 84 -1.54 -5.82 -14.85
CA LYS A 84 -0.81 -7.06 -14.52
C LYS A 84 -1.41 -7.84 -13.36
N ALA A 85 -2.39 -7.27 -12.63
CA ALA A 85 -2.94 -7.78 -11.37
C ALA A 85 -1.92 -7.90 -10.21
N TYR A 86 -0.70 -7.39 -10.37
CA TYR A 86 0.31 -7.31 -9.31
C TYR A 86 1.26 -6.13 -9.53
N VAL A 87 1.90 -5.69 -8.45
CA VAL A 87 3.04 -4.76 -8.45
C VAL A 87 4.15 -5.37 -7.63
N MET A 88 5.36 -5.39 -8.17
CA MET A 88 6.55 -5.93 -7.51
C MET A 88 7.67 -4.89 -7.56
N ASP A 89 8.30 -4.66 -6.41
CA ASP A 89 9.49 -3.82 -6.30
C ASP A 89 10.73 -4.73 -6.33
N ASP A 90 11.19 -5.04 -7.54
CA ASP A 90 12.29 -5.97 -7.78
C ASP A 90 13.60 -5.52 -7.11
N GLU A 91 13.87 -4.21 -7.11
CA GLU A 91 15.08 -3.66 -6.51
C GLU A 91 15.07 -3.84 -4.99
N ARG A 92 13.94 -3.56 -4.36
CA ARG A 92 13.77 -3.71 -2.92
C ARG A 92 13.82 -5.17 -2.49
N ILE A 93 13.27 -6.07 -3.32
CA ILE A 93 13.33 -7.52 -3.09
C ILE A 93 14.80 -8.01 -3.18
N LYS A 94 15.54 -7.60 -4.21
CA LYS A 94 16.96 -7.96 -4.41
C LYS A 94 17.88 -7.39 -3.33
N ALA A 95 17.60 -6.18 -2.86
CA ALA A 95 18.40 -5.50 -1.85
C ALA A 95 18.27 -6.12 -0.44
N GLY A 96 17.34 -7.05 -0.21
CA GLY A 96 17.16 -7.72 1.08
C GLY A 96 16.81 -6.76 2.23
N GLY A 97 16.10 -5.67 1.92
CA GLY A 97 15.80 -4.62 2.89
C GLY A 97 14.99 -5.13 4.09
N SER A 98 15.27 -4.61 5.26
CA SER A 98 14.77 -5.01 6.58
C SER A 98 13.24 -5.07 6.77
N VAL A 99 12.46 -4.66 5.77
CA VAL A 99 10.98 -4.70 5.78
C VAL A 99 10.44 -5.97 5.14
N LEU A 100 11.27 -6.68 4.35
CA LEU A 100 10.90 -7.94 3.71
C LEU A 100 11.51 -9.09 4.54
N THR A 101 10.71 -9.62 5.44
CA THR A 101 11.07 -10.80 6.23
C THR A 101 11.01 -12.07 5.38
N ASP A 102 11.72 -13.13 5.81
CA ASP A 102 11.63 -14.47 5.21
C ASP A 102 10.18 -14.92 5.03
N ARG A 103 9.33 -14.54 5.97
CA ARG A 103 7.88 -14.75 5.92
C ARG A 103 7.21 -14.15 4.69
N TYR A 104 7.59 -12.93 4.26
CA TYR A 104 7.06 -12.31 3.04
C TYR A 104 7.45 -13.12 1.80
N PHE A 105 8.69 -13.59 1.76
CA PHE A 105 9.20 -14.46 0.69
C PHE A 105 8.42 -15.79 0.63
N GLU A 106 8.21 -16.41 1.76
CA GLU A 106 7.41 -17.64 1.87
C GLU A 106 5.97 -17.43 1.41
N GLU A 107 5.33 -16.33 1.82
CA GLU A 107 3.97 -15.97 1.37
C GLU A 107 3.89 -15.79 -0.16
N GLN A 108 4.89 -15.16 -0.79
CA GLN A 108 4.93 -15.02 -2.25
C GLN A 108 5.17 -16.36 -2.95
N LEU A 109 6.07 -17.19 -2.44
CA LEU A 109 6.29 -18.54 -2.97
C LEU A 109 5.04 -19.43 -2.85
N GLN A 110 4.31 -19.31 -1.74
CA GLN A 110 3.05 -20.02 -1.55
C GLN A 110 2.01 -19.60 -2.60
N ARG A 111 1.83 -18.31 -2.84
CA ARG A 111 0.93 -17.78 -3.88
C ARG A 111 1.29 -18.29 -5.28
N ILE A 112 2.57 -18.28 -5.63
CA ILE A 112 3.04 -18.81 -6.93
C ILE A 112 2.72 -20.30 -7.06
N ARG A 113 2.92 -21.09 -6.00
CA ARG A 113 2.58 -22.52 -5.97
C ARG A 113 1.08 -22.76 -6.14
N GLU A 114 0.23 -21.96 -5.48
CA GLU A 114 -1.23 -22.06 -5.59
C GLU A 114 -1.73 -21.72 -7.00
N ILE A 115 -1.15 -20.71 -7.65
CA ILE A 115 -1.46 -20.35 -9.05
C ILE A 115 -1.11 -21.52 -9.97
N ARG A 116 0.09 -22.11 -9.84
CA ARG A 116 0.52 -23.28 -10.63
C ARG A 116 -0.36 -24.51 -10.41
N LEU A 117 -0.79 -24.73 -9.16
CA LEU A 117 -1.72 -25.83 -8.84
C LEU A 117 -3.09 -25.62 -9.48
N SER A 118 -3.59 -24.39 -9.55
CA SER A 118 -4.87 -24.08 -10.20
C SER A 118 -4.78 -24.24 -11.71
N GLU A 119 -3.67 -23.83 -12.35
CA GLU A 119 -3.41 -24.07 -13.78
C GLU A 119 -3.39 -25.58 -14.09
N ARG A 120 -2.64 -26.36 -13.29
CA ARG A 120 -2.57 -27.82 -13.46
C ARG A 120 -3.94 -28.49 -13.36
N LYS A 121 -4.76 -28.09 -12.38
CA LYS A 121 -6.14 -28.59 -12.22
C LYS A 121 -7.02 -28.21 -13.41
N PHE A 122 -6.86 -27.01 -13.95
CA PHE A 122 -7.58 -26.56 -15.13
C PHE A 122 -7.23 -27.42 -16.36
N TYR A 123 -5.94 -27.65 -16.63
CA TYR A 123 -5.50 -28.52 -17.72
C TYR A 123 -5.94 -29.97 -17.54
N GLN A 124 -5.90 -30.53 -16.32
CA GLN A 124 -6.43 -31.87 -16.05
C GLN A 124 -7.92 -31.96 -16.39
N LYS A 125 -8.72 -30.94 -16.00
CA LYS A 125 -10.14 -30.93 -16.28
C LYS A 125 -10.47 -30.83 -17.78
N ILE A 126 -9.67 -30.08 -18.54
CA ILE A 126 -9.76 -30.04 -20.01
C ILE A 126 -9.45 -31.42 -20.59
N THR A 127 -8.38 -32.06 -20.14
CA THR A 127 -7.98 -33.39 -20.62
C THR A 127 -9.06 -34.45 -20.33
N ASP A 128 -9.69 -34.39 -19.15
CA ASP A 128 -10.80 -35.29 -18.79
C ASP A 128 -12.01 -35.07 -19.69
N ILE A 129 -12.34 -33.81 -20.05
CA ILE A 129 -13.43 -33.51 -21.00
C ILE A 129 -13.11 -34.05 -22.40
N TYR A 130 -11.87 -33.91 -22.88
CA TYR A 130 -11.49 -34.47 -24.17
C TYR A 130 -11.49 -36.01 -24.17
N ALA A 131 -11.07 -36.63 -23.07
CA ALA A 131 -11.10 -38.08 -22.96
C ALA A 131 -12.53 -38.63 -23.02
N THR A 132 -13.48 -37.97 -22.37
CA THR A 132 -14.90 -38.36 -22.43
C THR A 132 -15.57 -38.06 -23.77
N ALA A 133 -15.05 -37.12 -24.57
CA ALA A 133 -15.58 -36.78 -25.89
C ALA A 133 -15.13 -37.73 -27.01
N LEU A 134 -14.10 -38.54 -26.76
CA LEU A 134 -13.57 -39.53 -27.72
C LEU A 134 -14.24 -40.91 -27.62
N ASP A 135 -15.13 -41.14 -26.66
CA ASP A 135 -15.88 -42.38 -26.46
C ASP A 135 -17.25 -42.41 -27.17
N TYR A 136 -17.44 -41.59 -28.22
CA TYR A 136 -18.62 -41.59 -29.09
C TYR A 136 -18.28 -42.02 -30.50
#